data_995c75a6e5049755903515bdd1edc085
#
_entry.id   995c75a6e5049755903515bdd1edc085
#
_cell.length_a   1.000
_cell.length_b   1.000
_cell.length_c   1.000
_cell.angle_alpha   90.00
_cell.angle_beta   90.00
_cell.angle_gamma   90.00
#
_symmetry.space_group_name_H-M   'P 1'
#
loop_
_entity.id
_entity.type
_entity.pdbx_description
1 polymer ?
#
loop_
_entity_poly.entity_id
_entity_poly.type
_entity_poly.pdbx_seq_one_letter_code
_entity_poly.pdbx_strand_id
1 'polypeptide(L)'
;SVLGFSGTPYLDKAEDVVLGEDFRIKNTDLANVVYYYPLIDGIGNFLKVPDVKYADNETEMIISNGVKDFLDKYKETFYPNQTCAKLAIYCGQIETLEEKVFPLVSQIVSSYGMDPTKVILKYHRGNKEYPQSDGSQVEFESLDTALSKIRIVLLVQIGKEGWDCKSLTGVILPQKGVCPTNMVLQTSCRCLRQVQKNNEETALIWLNKFNADILNRQLKQQQNITLQEFNSKKTNPTRMVERYSRMERMQVPPIDYYQLKV
;
A
#
# COMPACT_ATOMS: atom_id res chain seq x y z
N SER A 1 -13.87 -24.97 11.44
CA SER A 1 -13.78 -23.50 11.53
C SER A 1 -12.68 -23.01 10.60
N VAL A 2 -12.95 -21.97 9.82
CA VAL A 2 -11.98 -21.34 8.92
C VAL A 2 -11.74 -19.93 9.43
N LEU A 3 -10.48 -19.55 9.60
CA LEU A 3 -10.07 -18.18 9.93
C LEU A 3 -9.39 -17.59 8.69
N GLY A 4 -9.91 -16.46 8.21
CA GLY A 4 -9.33 -15.68 7.12
C GLY A 4 -8.65 -14.42 7.65
N PHE A 5 -7.51 -14.06 7.06
CA PHE A 5 -6.82 -12.79 7.31
C PHE A 5 -6.85 -11.96 6.05
N SER A 6 -7.29 -10.70 6.16
CA SER A 6 -7.32 -9.76 5.04
C SER A 6 -6.89 -8.38 5.51
N GLY A 7 -6.10 -7.68 4.69
CA GLY A 7 -5.78 -6.27 4.92
C GLY A 7 -6.92 -5.32 4.54
N THR A 8 -7.90 -5.83 3.79
CA THR A 8 -9.06 -5.06 3.30
C THR A 8 -10.30 -5.94 3.31
N PRO A 9 -10.93 -6.16 4.47
CA PRO A 9 -12.13 -7.00 4.61
C PRO A 9 -13.41 -6.28 4.12
N TYR A 10 -13.28 -5.31 3.23
CA TYR A 10 -14.38 -4.49 2.75
C TYR A 10 -14.90 -5.00 1.41
N LEU A 11 -16.20 -4.98 1.25
CA LEU A 11 -16.88 -5.35 0.02
C LEU A 11 -17.05 -4.13 -0.89
N ASP A 12 -16.85 -4.29 -2.19
CA ASP A 12 -17.06 -3.23 -3.18
C ASP A 12 -18.53 -2.80 -3.27
N LYS A 13 -19.42 -3.72 -2.96
CA LYS A 13 -20.87 -3.51 -2.93
C LYS A 13 -21.42 -4.03 -1.61
N ALA A 14 -22.47 -3.35 -1.12
CA ALA A 14 -23.20 -3.82 0.03
C ALA A 14 -23.81 -5.20 -0.28
N GLU A 15 -23.53 -6.17 0.58
CA GLU A 15 -24.20 -7.48 0.55
C GLU A 15 -25.34 -7.54 1.55
N ASP A 16 -26.40 -8.24 1.18
CA ASP A 16 -27.51 -8.51 2.11
C ASP A 16 -27.09 -9.68 3.03
N VAL A 17 -26.88 -9.37 4.31
CA VAL A 17 -26.63 -10.39 5.34
C VAL A 17 -27.98 -10.82 5.89
N VAL A 18 -28.33 -12.08 5.68
CA VAL A 18 -29.56 -12.67 6.20
C VAL A 18 -29.29 -13.19 7.61
N LEU A 19 -29.84 -12.53 8.62
CA LEU A 19 -29.72 -12.91 10.04
C LEU A 19 -30.89 -13.79 10.54
N GLY A 20 -31.83 -14.14 9.67
CA GLY A 20 -33.02 -14.91 9.95
C GLY A 20 -34.06 -14.70 8.85
N GLU A 21 -35.25 -15.31 8.98
CA GLU A 21 -36.30 -15.24 7.94
C GLU A 21 -36.76 -13.79 7.67
N ASP A 22 -36.69 -12.89 8.68
CA ASP A 22 -37.24 -11.54 8.59
C ASP A 22 -36.20 -10.41 8.70
N PHE A 23 -34.89 -10.71 8.87
CA PHE A 23 -33.86 -9.68 9.03
C PHE A 23 -32.80 -9.74 7.96
N ARG A 24 -32.74 -8.69 7.13
CA ARG A 24 -31.69 -8.44 6.14
C ARG A 24 -30.96 -7.14 6.47
N ILE A 25 -29.67 -7.22 6.68
CA ILE A 25 -28.81 -6.06 6.90
C ILE A 25 -27.90 -5.88 5.69
N LYS A 26 -27.94 -4.68 5.08
CA LYS A 26 -26.93 -4.31 4.09
C LYS A 26 -25.64 -3.99 4.79
N ASN A 27 -24.58 -4.76 4.51
CA ASN A 27 -23.28 -4.56 5.08
C ASN A 27 -22.24 -4.37 3.97
N THR A 28 -21.35 -3.41 4.14
CA THR A 28 -20.20 -3.17 3.27
C THR A 28 -18.95 -3.90 3.77
N ASP A 29 -18.99 -4.44 4.98
CA ASP A 29 -17.93 -5.20 5.60
C ASP A 29 -18.26 -6.69 5.56
N LEU A 30 -17.23 -7.52 5.59
CA LEU A 30 -17.45 -8.97 5.74
C LEU A 30 -18.14 -9.25 7.08
N ALA A 31 -19.23 -10.02 7.02
CA ALA A 31 -19.85 -10.53 8.23
C ALA A 31 -18.82 -11.35 9.03
N ASN A 32 -18.79 -11.17 10.37
CA ASN A 32 -17.90 -11.89 11.27
C ASN A 32 -16.42 -11.42 11.25
N VAL A 33 -16.15 -10.12 11.12
CA VAL A 33 -14.83 -9.57 11.47
C VAL A 33 -14.63 -9.73 12.99
N VAL A 34 -13.78 -10.67 13.38
CA VAL A 34 -13.52 -10.99 14.79
C VAL A 34 -12.53 -10.00 15.41
N TYR A 35 -11.60 -9.48 14.61
CA TYR A 35 -10.58 -8.55 15.07
C TYR A 35 -10.22 -7.58 13.96
N TYR A 36 -10.12 -6.31 14.30
CA TYR A 36 -9.71 -5.22 13.41
C TYR A 36 -8.52 -4.47 14.01
N TYR A 37 -7.45 -4.35 13.24
CA TYR A 37 -6.29 -3.54 13.60
C TYR A 37 -6.26 -2.27 12.75
N PRO A 38 -6.40 -1.07 13.32
CA PRO A 38 -6.40 0.18 12.57
C PRO A 38 -5.08 0.40 11.83
N LEU A 39 -5.13 0.82 10.56
CA LEU A 39 -3.96 1.12 9.74
C LEU A 39 -3.05 2.15 10.43
N ILE A 40 -3.66 3.17 11.05
CA ILE A 40 -2.96 4.25 11.74
C ILE A 40 -2.09 3.74 12.91
N ASP A 41 -2.49 2.66 13.57
CA ASP A 41 -1.74 2.07 14.67
C ASP A 41 -0.53 1.25 14.18
N GLY A 42 -0.57 0.80 12.92
CA GLY A 42 0.56 0.15 12.27
C GLY A 42 1.66 1.11 11.82
N ILE A 43 1.29 2.37 11.51
CA ILE A 43 2.24 3.38 11.01
C ILE A 43 3.25 3.74 12.10
N GLY A 44 4.56 3.59 11.77
CA GLY A 44 5.65 3.81 12.71
C GLY A 44 5.93 2.64 13.65
N ASN A 45 5.06 1.61 13.70
CA ASN A 45 5.29 0.37 14.47
C ASN A 45 5.86 -0.74 13.60
N PHE A 46 5.07 -1.22 12.62
CA PHE A 46 5.48 -2.25 11.65
C PHE A 46 5.21 -1.82 10.21
N LEU A 47 4.67 -0.62 10.01
CA LEU A 47 4.54 0.04 8.73
C LEU A 47 5.43 1.28 8.67
N LYS A 48 5.99 1.55 7.50
CA LYS A 48 6.72 2.79 7.20
C LYS A 48 5.80 3.99 7.38
N VAL A 49 6.37 5.11 7.78
CA VAL A 49 5.64 6.38 7.85
C VAL A 49 5.44 6.92 6.42
N PRO A 50 4.19 7.11 5.96
CA PRO A 50 3.93 7.61 4.62
C PRO A 50 4.31 9.09 4.49
N ASP A 51 4.88 9.44 3.34
CA ASP A 51 5.09 10.79 2.84
C ASP A 51 4.26 10.92 1.56
N VAL A 52 3.02 11.40 1.71
CA VAL A 52 2.06 11.48 0.59
C VAL A 52 2.12 12.86 -0.03
N LYS A 53 2.44 12.89 -1.32
CA LYS A 53 2.43 14.08 -2.16
C LYS A 53 1.46 13.91 -3.32
N TYR A 54 0.83 14.99 -3.71
CA TYR A 54 -0.06 14.96 -4.88
C TYR A 54 -0.08 16.33 -5.57
N ALA A 55 -0.38 16.29 -6.86
CA ALA A 55 -0.51 17.49 -7.67
C ALA A 55 -1.61 17.33 -8.74
N ASP A 56 -2.14 18.46 -9.19
CA ASP A 56 -3.06 18.55 -10.32
C ASP A 56 -2.28 18.97 -11.59
N ASN A 57 -1.26 18.17 -11.90
CA ASN A 57 -0.34 18.41 -12.97
C ASN A 57 -0.46 17.32 -14.05
N GLU A 58 0.16 17.55 -15.20
CA GLU A 58 0.27 16.52 -16.23
C GLU A 58 1.03 15.28 -15.72
N THR A 59 0.68 14.13 -16.26
CA THR A 59 1.21 12.82 -15.87
C THR A 59 2.74 12.79 -15.85
N GLU A 60 3.38 13.36 -16.88
CA GLU A 60 4.85 13.39 -17.02
C GLU A 60 5.52 14.23 -15.91
N MET A 61 4.87 15.33 -15.50
CA MET A 61 5.37 16.16 -14.41
C MET A 61 5.26 15.47 -13.05
N ILE A 62 4.16 14.73 -12.80
CA ILE A 62 3.99 13.94 -11.58
C ILE A 62 5.05 12.84 -11.51
N ILE A 63 5.30 12.14 -12.61
CA ILE A 63 6.36 11.12 -12.69
C ILE A 63 7.72 11.74 -12.45
N SER A 64 8.03 12.86 -13.13
CA SER A 64 9.32 13.53 -12.99
C SER A 64 9.58 13.96 -11.55
N ASN A 65 8.61 14.62 -10.90
CA ASN A 65 8.73 15.06 -9.52
C ASN A 65 8.85 13.87 -8.56
N GLY A 66 8.03 12.85 -8.75
CA GLY A 66 8.05 11.66 -7.90
C GLY A 66 9.35 10.86 -8.00
N VAL A 67 9.92 10.73 -9.20
CA VAL A 67 11.21 10.06 -9.40
C VAL A 67 12.35 10.86 -8.79
N LYS A 68 12.38 12.18 -9.00
CA LYS A 68 13.40 13.07 -8.39
C LYS A 68 13.34 13.02 -6.86
N ASP A 69 12.15 13.22 -6.29
CA ASP A 69 11.95 13.13 -4.84
C ASP A 69 12.40 11.78 -4.27
N PHE A 70 12.11 10.70 -4.99
CA PHE A 70 12.53 9.36 -4.58
C PHE A 70 14.06 9.21 -4.62
N LEU A 71 14.70 9.65 -5.69
CA LEU A 71 16.15 9.54 -5.84
C LEU A 71 16.88 10.45 -4.85
N ASP A 72 16.40 11.67 -4.64
CA ASP A 72 16.99 12.58 -3.65
C ASP A 72 16.98 11.99 -2.24
N LYS A 73 15.89 11.29 -1.89
CA LYS A 73 15.70 10.78 -0.53
C LYS A 73 16.26 9.36 -0.34
N TYR A 74 16.18 8.49 -1.34
CA TYR A 74 16.40 7.05 -1.17
C TYR A 74 17.46 6.43 -2.09
N LYS A 75 18.13 7.18 -2.98
CA LYS A 75 19.12 6.57 -3.89
C LYS A 75 20.26 5.86 -3.17
N GLU A 76 20.66 6.34 -1.98
CA GLU A 76 21.70 5.73 -1.16
C GLU A 76 21.14 4.79 -0.07
N THR A 77 19.82 4.57 -0.06
CA THR A 77 19.20 3.72 0.97
C THR A 77 19.38 2.25 0.64
N PHE A 78 20.09 1.57 1.55
CA PHE A 78 20.19 0.12 1.59
C PHE A 78 19.68 -0.37 2.95
N TYR A 79 18.89 -1.42 2.90
CA TYR A 79 18.36 -2.04 4.10
C TYR A 79 19.36 -3.06 4.69
N PRO A 80 19.21 -3.47 5.96
CA PRO A 80 20.14 -4.40 6.60
C PRO A 80 20.28 -5.77 5.91
N ASN A 81 19.24 -6.20 5.19
CA ASN A 81 19.26 -7.38 4.34
C ASN A 81 19.96 -7.14 2.99
N GLN A 82 20.65 -6.01 2.84
CA GLN A 82 21.36 -5.54 1.65
C GLN A 82 20.47 -5.26 0.43
N THR A 83 19.16 -5.25 0.58
CA THR A 83 18.26 -4.80 -0.49
C THR A 83 18.27 -3.27 -0.59
N CYS A 84 18.14 -2.76 -1.81
CA CYS A 84 18.04 -1.32 -2.04
C CYS A 84 16.58 -0.86 -2.05
N ALA A 85 16.34 0.39 -1.63
CA ALA A 85 15.02 1.02 -1.74
C ALA A 85 14.53 1.06 -3.20
N LYS A 86 13.24 0.77 -3.41
CA LYS A 86 12.62 0.65 -4.74
C LYS A 86 11.40 1.53 -4.88
N LEU A 87 11.21 2.03 -6.10
CA LEU A 87 10.06 2.83 -6.52
C LEU A 87 9.26 2.07 -7.57
N ALA A 88 7.96 1.95 -7.39
CA ALA A 88 7.03 1.42 -8.39
C ALA A 88 6.26 2.56 -9.06
N ILE A 89 6.22 2.58 -10.39
CA ILE A 89 5.45 3.53 -11.20
C ILE A 89 4.42 2.75 -11.99
N TYR A 90 3.15 3.06 -11.80
CA TYR A 90 2.05 2.42 -12.52
C TYR A 90 1.74 3.20 -13.80
N CYS A 91 2.02 2.61 -14.95
CA CYS A 91 2.03 3.30 -16.26
C CYS A 91 0.69 3.19 -17.03
N GLY A 92 -0.21 2.33 -16.61
CA GLY A 92 -1.53 2.14 -17.25
C GLY A 92 -1.48 1.27 -18.49
N GLN A 93 -0.78 1.69 -19.54
CA GLN A 93 -0.65 1.00 -20.84
C GLN A 93 0.81 0.75 -21.20
N ILE A 94 1.06 -0.29 -22.02
CA ILE A 94 2.41 -0.70 -22.43
C ILE A 94 3.04 0.38 -23.31
N GLU A 95 2.29 0.91 -24.27
CA GLU A 95 2.74 1.97 -25.19
C GLU A 95 3.16 3.22 -24.38
N THR A 96 2.36 3.61 -23.40
CA THR A 96 2.69 4.75 -22.51
C THR A 96 3.98 4.48 -21.71
N LEU A 97 4.15 3.24 -21.23
CA LEU A 97 5.37 2.85 -20.54
C LEU A 97 6.59 2.98 -21.47
N GLU A 98 6.52 2.40 -22.66
CA GLU A 98 7.67 2.29 -23.58
C GLU A 98 8.03 3.64 -24.23
N GLU A 99 7.02 4.38 -24.71
CA GLU A 99 7.24 5.57 -25.52
C GLU A 99 7.42 6.85 -24.69
N LYS A 100 6.83 6.93 -23.49
CA LYS A 100 6.82 8.16 -22.69
C LYS A 100 7.51 7.99 -21.34
N VAL A 101 7.10 7.00 -20.54
CA VAL A 101 7.56 6.89 -19.15
C VAL A 101 9.00 6.42 -19.08
N PHE A 102 9.36 5.36 -19.81
CA PHE A 102 10.72 4.82 -19.78
C PHE A 102 11.77 5.83 -20.28
N PRO A 103 11.60 6.56 -21.41
CA PRO A 103 12.53 7.58 -21.83
C PRO A 103 12.69 8.71 -20.79
N LEU A 104 11.57 9.21 -20.24
CA LEU A 104 11.57 10.26 -19.21
C LEU A 104 12.34 9.82 -17.96
N VAL A 105 12.01 8.64 -17.44
CA VAL A 105 12.65 8.10 -16.22
C VAL A 105 14.13 7.82 -16.48
N SER A 106 14.48 7.28 -17.66
CA SER A 106 15.86 7.03 -18.06
C SER A 106 16.71 8.31 -18.09
N GLN A 107 16.15 9.40 -18.62
CA GLN A 107 16.83 10.70 -18.62
C GLN A 107 17.08 11.20 -17.19
N ILE A 108 16.08 11.10 -16.32
CA ILE A 108 16.23 11.51 -14.91
C ILE A 108 17.28 10.65 -14.21
N VAL A 109 17.19 9.33 -14.31
CA VAL A 109 18.13 8.38 -13.69
C VAL A 109 19.56 8.65 -14.14
N SER A 110 19.77 8.91 -15.44
CA SER A 110 21.09 9.26 -16.00
C SER A 110 21.63 10.55 -15.42
N SER A 111 20.77 11.56 -15.16
CA SER A 111 21.19 12.81 -14.52
C SER A 111 21.67 12.65 -13.07
N TYR A 112 21.27 11.54 -12.41
CA TYR A 112 21.76 11.14 -11.09
C TYR A 112 23.01 10.26 -11.14
N GLY A 113 23.61 10.07 -12.33
CA GLY A 113 24.83 9.27 -12.52
C GLY A 113 24.60 7.76 -12.47
N MET A 114 23.36 7.29 -12.64
CA MET A 114 23.03 5.87 -12.66
C MET A 114 22.76 5.38 -14.08
N ASP A 115 23.07 4.11 -14.34
CA ASP A 115 22.82 3.45 -15.61
C ASP A 115 21.36 2.95 -15.68
N PRO A 116 20.48 3.54 -16.53
CA PRO A 116 19.08 3.15 -16.62
C PRO A 116 18.87 1.67 -16.91
N THR A 117 19.76 1.05 -17.69
CA THR A 117 19.63 -0.36 -18.08
C THR A 117 19.84 -1.32 -16.93
N LYS A 118 20.48 -0.88 -15.85
CA LYS A 118 20.77 -1.68 -14.65
C LYS A 118 19.83 -1.41 -13.49
N VAL A 119 19.17 -0.25 -13.48
CA VAL A 119 18.38 0.18 -12.32
C VAL A 119 16.89 0.32 -12.60
N ILE A 120 16.47 0.26 -13.87
CA ILE A 120 15.06 0.31 -14.27
C ILE A 120 14.61 -1.04 -14.80
N LEU A 121 13.58 -1.60 -14.20
CA LEU A 121 12.89 -2.79 -14.69
C LEU A 121 11.55 -2.39 -15.32
N LYS A 122 11.33 -2.80 -16.57
CA LYS A 122 10.03 -2.74 -17.24
C LYS A 122 9.34 -4.08 -17.05
N TYR A 123 8.13 -4.08 -16.45
CA TYR A 123 7.43 -5.32 -16.21
C TYR A 123 5.96 -5.24 -16.64
N HIS A 124 5.65 -5.93 -17.72
CA HIS A 124 4.34 -6.08 -18.33
C HIS A 124 4.23 -7.43 -19.05
N ARG A 125 3.02 -7.84 -19.40
CA ARG A 125 2.78 -9.14 -20.06
C ARG A 125 3.12 -9.13 -21.57
N GLY A 126 3.54 -7.99 -22.10
CA GLY A 126 3.80 -7.79 -23.51
C GLY A 126 2.55 -7.64 -24.37
N ASN A 127 2.75 -7.16 -25.58
CA ASN A 127 1.79 -7.17 -26.68
C ASN A 127 2.53 -7.48 -28.00
N LYS A 128 1.88 -7.32 -29.15
CA LYS A 128 2.49 -7.63 -30.46
C LYS A 128 3.65 -6.69 -30.81
N GLU A 129 3.59 -5.43 -30.39
CA GLU A 129 4.58 -4.40 -30.70
C GLU A 129 5.71 -4.37 -29.67
N TYR A 130 5.36 -4.57 -28.39
CA TYR A 130 6.29 -4.58 -27.26
C TYR A 130 6.19 -5.92 -26.52
N PRO A 131 6.94 -6.95 -26.97
CA PRO A 131 6.95 -8.23 -26.30
C PRO A 131 7.52 -8.11 -24.88
N GLN A 132 7.13 -9.01 -24.00
CA GLN A 132 7.74 -9.09 -22.67
C GLN A 132 9.24 -9.38 -22.81
N SER A 133 10.06 -8.61 -22.09
CA SER A 133 11.52 -8.81 -22.11
C SER A 133 11.89 -10.14 -21.46
N ASP A 134 12.80 -10.86 -22.09
CA ASP A 134 13.34 -12.12 -21.54
C ASP A 134 13.95 -11.89 -20.15
N GLY A 135 13.62 -12.77 -19.21
CA GLY A 135 14.13 -12.68 -17.84
C GLY A 135 13.43 -11.66 -16.94
N SER A 136 12.57 -10.76 -17.48
CA SER A 136 11.90 -9.73 -16.69
C SER A 136 11.03 -10.27 -15.54
N GLN A 137 10.45 -11.46 -15.72
CA GLN A 137 9.71 -12.13 -14.65
C GLN A 137 10.62 -12.56 -13.51
N VAL A 138 11.75 -13.22 -13.82
CA VAL A 138 12.72 -13.67 -12.83
C VAL A 138 13.30 -12.47 -12.08
N GLU A 139 13.60 -11.39 -12.79
CA GLU A 139 14.10 -10.15 -12.20
C GLU A 139 13.05 -9.50 -11.28
N PHE A 140 11.78 -9.51 -11.68
CA PHE A 140 10.67 -9.00 -10.86
C PHE A 140 10.44 -9.85 -9.60
N GLU A 141 10.52 -11.17 -9.70
CA GLU A 141 10.40 -12.08 -8.56
C GLU A 141 11.59 -11.98 -7.60
N SER A 142 12.77 -11.61 -8.10
CA SER A 142 14.00 -11.45 -7.32
C SER A 142 14.24 -10.04 -6.77
N LEU A 143 13.30 -9.10 -6.96
CA LEU A 143 13.47 -7.71 -6.55
C LEU A 143 13.85 -7.54 -5.07
N ASP A 144 13.33 -8.38 -4.19
CA ASP A 144 13.55 -8.28 -2.74
C ASP A 144 14.76 -9.10 -2.26
N THR A 145 15.75 -9.23 -3.13
CA THR A 145 17.02 -9.91 -2.85
C THR A 145 18.20 -8.93 -2.87
N ALA A 146 19.28 -9.26 -2.17
CA ALA A 146 20.50 -8.46 -2.14
C ALA A 146 21.20 -8.35 -3.51
N LEU A 147 20.91 -9.26 -4.44
CA LEU A 147 21.50 -9.25 -5.79
C LEU A 147 20.82 -8.24 -6.72
N SER A 148 19.58 -7.85 -6.43
CA SER A 148 18.82 -6.92 -7.26
C SER A 148 19.35 -5.50 -7.15
N LYS A 149 19.81 -4.95 -8.28
CA LYS A 149 20.25 -3.55 -8.42
C LYS A 149 19.11 -2.62 -8.87
N ILE A 150 17.94 -3.18 -9.14
CA ILE A 150 16.77 -2.42 -9.59
C ILE A 150 16.34 -1.42 -8.52
N ARG A 151 16.18 -0.17 -8.93
CA ARG A 151 15.68 0.96 -8.11
C ARG A 151 14.29 1.41 -8.50
N ILE A 152 13.95 1.29 -9.78
CA ILE A 152 12.68 1.75 -10.33
C ILE A 152 12.05 0.62 -11.13
N VAL A 153 10.78 0.35 -10.84
CA VAL A 153 9.98 -0.67 -11.53
C VAL A 153 8.82 0.01 -12.23
N LEU A 154 8.74 -0.12 -13.54
CA LEU A 154 7.65 0.38 -14.37
C LEU A 154 6.65 -0.74 -14.59
N LEU A 155 5.40 -0.54 -14.16
CA LEU A 155 4.38 -1.58 -14.11
C LEU A 155 3.19 -1.27 -15.00
N VAL A 156 2.74 -2.25 -15.78
CA VAL A 156 1.46 -2.21 -16.49
C VAL A 156 0.61 -3.40 -16.11
N GLN A 157 -0.54 -3.15 -15.49
CA GLN A 157 -1.56 -4.15 -15.09
C GLN A 157 -1.07 -5.27 -14.14
N ILE A 158 0.16 -5.18 -13.66
CA ILE A 158 0.80 -6.14 -12.76
C ILE A 158 1.10 -5.47 -11.41
N GLY A 159 1.34 -6.28 -10.38
CA GLY A 159 1.65 -5.78 -9.03
C GLY A 159 0.45 -5.20 -8.30
N LYS A 160 -0.78 -5.49 -8.76
CA LYS A 160 -2.03 -5.04 -8.10
C LYS A 160 -2.44 -5.97 -6.98
N GLU A 161 -2.25 -7.28 -7.13
CA GLU A 161 -2.57 -8.30 -6.15
C GLU A 161 -1.40 -9.29 -6.00
N GLY A 162 -1.24 -9.86 -4.82
CA GLY A 162 -0.27 -10.92 -4.54
C GLY A 162 1.21 -10.53 -4.55
N TRP A 163 1.59 -9.32 -5.00
CA TRP A 163 2.98 -8.90 -5.02
C TRP A 163 3.44 -8.44 -3.63
N ASP A 164 4.50 -9.05 -3.12
CA ASP A 164 5.14 -8.70 -1.86
C ASP A 164 6.61 -8.34 -2.10
N CYS A 165 6.94 -7.06 -1.94
CA CYS A 165 8.30 -6.55 -2.01
C CYS A 165 8.52 -5.59 -0.83
N LYS A 166 9.22 -6.03 0.21
CA LYS A 166 9.44 -5.24 1.43
C LYS A 166 10.35 -4.05 1.19
N SER A 167 11.32 -4.18 0.27
CA SER A 167 12.20 -3.08 -0.14
C SER A 167 11.51 -2.03 -1.00
N LEU A 168 10.24 -2.24 -1.39
CA LEU A 168 9.43 -1.20 -2.02
C LEU A 168 9.24 -0.03 -1.04
N THR A 169 9.71 1.15 -1.45
CA THR A 169 9.78 2.33 -0.59
C THR A 169 9.03 3.51 -1.20
N GLY A 170 8.68 3.41 -2.47
CA GLY A 170 7.88 4.42 -3.15
C GLY A 170 6.88 3.85 -4.13
N VAL A 171 5.76 4.58 -4.31
CA VAL A 171 4.71 4.30 -5.30
C VAL A 171 4.30 5.59 -5.99
N ILE A 172 4.17 5.57 -7.31
CA ILE A 172 3.61 6.67 -8.11
C ILE A 172 2.37 6.18 -8.84
N LEU A 173 1.22 6.85 -8.62
CA LEU A 173 -0.02 6.69 -9.38
C LEU A 173 -0.30 8.00 -10.13
N PRO A 174 0.29 8.20 -11.33
CA PRO A 174 0.39 9.51 -11.96
C PRO A 174 -0.88 9.95 -12.69
N GLN A 175 -1.79 9.02 -13.00
CA GLN A 175 -3.02 9.33 -13.73
C GLN A 175 -4.19 8.43 -13.34
N LYS A 176 -5.40 8.83 -13.75
CA LYS A 176 -6.60 8.02 -13.60
C LYS A 176 -6.47 6.72 -14.42
N GLY A 177 -6.96 5.60 -13.87
CA GLY A 177 -7.03 4.32 -14.58
C GLY A 177 -5.76 3.46 -14.51
N VAL A 178 -4.68 3.93 -13.88
CA VAL A 178 -3.46 3.10 -13.66
C VAL A 178 -3.72 1.95 -12.68
N CYS A 179 -4.67 2.12 -11.78
CA CYS A 179 -5.18 1.04 -10.94
C CYS A 179 -6.72 1.16 -10.81
N PRO A 180 -7.42 0.06 -10.49
CA PRO A 180 -8.84 0.13 -10.17
C PRO A 180 -9.12 1.10 -9.02
N THR A 181 -10.23 1.84 -9.12
CA THR A 181 -10.59 2.87 -8.13
C THR A 181 -10.72 2.30 -6.71
N ASN A 182 -11.25 1.11 -6.57
CA ASN A 182 -11.37 0.40 -5.28
C ASN A 182 -10.03 -0.08 -4.71
N MET A 183 -8.96 -0.08 -5.49
CA MET A 183 -7.63 -0.56 -5.09
C MET A 183 -6.59 0.55 -4.85
N VAL A 184 -6.98 1.84 -4.91
CA VAL A 184 -6.03 2.95 -4.75
C VAL A 184 -5.35 2.91 -3.38
N LEU A 185 -6.10 2.70 -2.30
CA LEU A 185 -5.55 2.55 -0.95
C LEU A 185 -4.59 1.35 -0.86
N GLN A 186 -5.01 0.17 -1.32
CA GLN A 186 -4.18 -1.03 -1.29
C GLN A 186 -2.90 -0.88 -2.09
N THR A 187 -2.99 -0.28 -3.30
CA THR A 187 -1.85 -0.06 -4.18
C THR A 187 -0.89 0.95 -3.57
N SER A 188 -1.40 2.06 -3.03
CA SER A 188 -0.58 3.09 -2.37
C SER A 188 0.12 2.56 -1.12
N CYS A 189 -0.55 1.73 -0.32
CA CYS A 189 0.01 1.20 0.93
C CYS A 189 1.02 0.05 0.74
N ARG A 190 1.26 -0.42 -0.49
CA ARG A 190 2.25 -1.49 -0.72
C ARG A 190 3.66 -1.12 -0.29
N CYS A 191 4.04 0.14 -0.44
CA CYS A 191 5.37 0.63 -0.03
C CYS A 191 5.51 0.82 1.49
N LEU A 192 4.45 0.63 2.28
CA LEU A 192 4.49 0.87 3.72
C LEU A 192 5.05 -0.30 4.53
N ARG A 193 5.27 -1.47 3.94
CA ARG A 193 5.84 -2.61 4.69
C ARG A 193 7.26 -2.32 5.14
N GLN A 194 7.55 -2.46 6.43
CA GLN A 194 8.90 -2.30 6.95
C GLN A 194 9.80 -3.45 6.53
N VAL A 195 11.05 -3.15 6.21
CA VAL A 195 12.10 -4.15 5.98
C VAL A 195 12.68 -4.60 7.32
N GLN A 196 12.93 -3.65 8.20
CA GLN A 196 13.45 -3.91 9.54
C GLN A 196 12.44 -3.49 10.62
N LYS A 197 12.13 -4.42 11.52
CA LYS A 197 11.29 -4.11 12.69
C LYS A 197 11.95 -3.09 13.60
N ASN A 198 11.15 -2.22 14.18
CA ASN A 198 11.55 -1.17 15.13
C ASN A 198 12.48 -0.10 14.56
N ASN A 199 12.48 0.11 13.25
CA ASN A 199 13.20 1.19 12.61
C ASN A 199 12.22 2.25 12.07
N GLU A 200 12.57 3.53 12.19
CA GLU A 200 11.77 4.61 11.60
C GLU A 200 12.01 4.68 10.09
N GLU A 201 11.35 3.80 9.35
CA GLU A 201 11.36 3.83 7.90
C GLU A 201 10.24 4.73 7.36
N THR A 202 10.53 5.45 6.29
CA THR A 202 9.54 6.27 5.56
C THR A 202 9.28 5.70 4.18
N ALA A 203 8.12 6.01 3.60
CA ALA A 203 7.77 5.63 2.24
C ALA A 203 7.14 6.80 1.50
N LEU A 204 7.47 6.96 0.22
CA LEU A 204 7.00 8.02 -0.65
C LEU A 204 5.78 7.56 -1.47
N ILE A 205 4.70 8.33 -1.44
CA ILE A 205 3.51 8.09 -2.26
C ILE A 205 3.23 9.34 -3.08
N TRP A 206 3.39 9.26 -4.40
CA TRP A 206 3.06 10.34 -5.32
C TRP A 206 1.80 10.02 -6.11
N LEU A 207 0.84 10.93 -6.09
CA LEU A 207 -0.48 10.76 -6.70
C LEU A 207 -0.83 11.94 -7.61
N ASN A 208 -1.62 11.69 -8.64
CA ASN A 208 -2.38 12.78 -9.23
C ASN A 208 -3.57 13.14 -8.31
N LYS A 209 -4.15 14.31 -8.52
CA LYS A 209 -5.27 14.83 -7.70
C LYS A 209 -6.44 13.84 -7.61
N PHE A 210 -6.81 13.21 -8.74
CA PHE A 210 -7.90 12.24 -8.76
C PHE A 210 -7.65 11.04 -7.84
N ASN A 211 -6.45 10.44 -7.89
CA ASN A 211 -6.10 9.31 -7.03
C ASN A 211 -5.95 9.74 -5.56
N ALA A 212 -5.50 10.96 -5.30
CA ALA A 212 -5.43 11.51 -3.94
C ALA A 212 -6.82 11.69 -3.32
N ASP A 213 -7.79 12.17 -4.09
CA ASP A 213 -9.18 12.32 -3.63
C ASP A 213 -9.84 10.95 -3.35
N ILE A 214 -9.53 9.93 -4.18
CA ILE A 214 -9.98 8.57 -3.93
C ILE A 214 -9.33 8.00 -2.66
N LEU A 215 -8.01 8.15 -2.53
CA LEU A 215 -7.28 7.68 -1.34
C LEU A 215 -7.88 8.31 -0.07
N ASN A 216 -8.11 9.62 -0.05
CA ASN A 216 -8.71 10.31 1.08
C ASN A 216 -10.13 9.80 1.39
N ARG A 217 -10.94 9.51 0.36
CA ARG A 217 -12.27 8.91 0.54
C ARG A 217 -12.20 7.52 1.14
N GLN A 218 -11.30 6.66 0.63
CA GLN A 218 -11.12 5.31 1.14
C GLN A 218 -10.58 5.30 2.57
N LEU A 219 -9.64 6.17 2.89
CA LEU A 219 -9.13 6.35 4.26
C LEU A 219 -10.25 6.76 5.22
N LYS A 220 -11.12 7.72 4.82
CA LYS A 220 -12.26 8.13 5.64
C LYS A 220 -13.28 7.02 5.82
N GLN A 221 -13.61 6.30 4.75
CA GLN A 221 -14.64 5.25 4.78
C GLN A 221 -14.20 3.99 5.50
N GLN A 222 -12.96 3.57 5.28
CA GLN A 222 -12.47 2.27 5.73
C GLN A 222 -11.65 2.35 7.03
N GLN A 223 -11.00 3.48 7.28
CA GLN A 223 -10.09 3.67 8.41
C GLN A 223 -10.50 4.79 9.36
N ASN A 224 -11.55 5.55 8.99
CA ASN A 224 -12.02 6.74 9.72
C ASN A 224 -10.90 7.78 9.99
N ILE A 225 -9.98 7.94 9.05
CA ILE A 225 -8.90 8.93 9.09
C ILE A 225 -8.89 9.75 7.79
N THR A 226 -8.33 10.96 7.87
CA THR A 226 -8.10 11.81 6.71
C THR A 226 -6.72 11.53 6.07
N LEU A 227 -6.53 11.97 4.83
CA LEU A 227 -5.22 11.92 4.18
C LEU A 227 -4.16 12.72 4.96
N GLN A 228 -4.55 13.80 5.62
CA GLN A 228 -3.66 14.62 6.43
C GLN A 228 -3.20 13.86 7.68
N GLU A 229 -4.09 13.17 8.38
CA GLU A 229 -3.75 12.32 9.52
C GLU A 229 -2.89 11.14 9.12
N PHE A 230 -3.18 10.52 7.96
CA PHE A 230 -2.37 9.46 7.39
C PHE A 230 -0.94 9.90 7.07
N ASN A 231 -0.77 11.15 6.59
CA ASN A 231 0.52 11.75 6.24
C ASN A 231 1.28 12.34 7.45
N SER A 232 0.62 12.49 8.59
CA SER A 232 1.25 13.01 9.80
C SER A 232 1.93 11.88 10.58
N LYS A 233 3.18 12.12 11.03
CA LYS A 233 3.76 11.26 12.07
C LYS A 233 2.81 11.29 13.28
N LYS A 234 2.34 10.15 13.73
CA LYS A 234 1.74 10.05 15.06
C LYS A 234 2.79 10.47 16.08
N THR A 235 2.72 11.68 16.58
CA THR A 235 3.10 11.92 17.96
C THR A 235 2.06 11.18 18.77
N ASN A 236 2.40 10.02 19.32
CA ASN A 236 1.53 9.32 20.25
C ASN A 236 1.17 10.30 21.36
N PRO A 237 -0.04 10.87 21.41
CA PRO A 237 -0.41 11.65 22.58
C PRO A 237 -0.43 10.65 23.72
N THR A 238 0.47 10.84 24.68
CA THR A 238 0.43 10.11 25.95
C THR A 238 -0.88 10.45 26.61
N ARG A 239 -1.90 9.61 26.43
CA ARG A 239 -3.17 9.78 27.12
C ARG A 239 -3.04 9.00 28.42
N MET A 240 -3.17 9.70 29.53
CA MET A 240 -3.43 9.05 30.81
C MET A 240 -4.79 8.38 30.73
N VAL A 241 -4.82 7.06 30.66
CA VAL A 241 -6.06 6.28 30.73
C VAL A 241 -6.24 5.90 32.19
N GLU A 242 -7.16 6.56 32.89
CA GLU A 242 -7.59 6.12 34.19
C GLU A 242 -8.45 4.85 34.04
N ARG A 243 -7.97 3.77 34.62
CA ARG A 243 -8.72 2.51 34.65
C ARG A 243 -9.70 2.54 35.83
N TYR A 244 -10.97 2.76 35.54
CA TYR A 244 -12.00 2.59 36.54
C TYR A 244 -12.40 1.11 36.63
N SER A 245 -12.27 0.54 37.80
CA SER A 245 -12.83 -0.80 38.07
C SER A 245 -14.35 -0.71 38.08
N ARG A 246 -14.99 -1.46 37.18
CA ARG A 246 -16.46 -1.57 37.14
C ARG A 246 -17.00 -2.72 37.97
N MET A 247 -16.13 -3.44 38.70
CA MET A 247 -16.54 -4.63 39.49
C MET A 247 -17.65 -4.31 40.51
N GLU A 248 -17.60 -3.13 41.10
CA GLU A 248 -18.63 -2.70 42.08
C GLU A 248 -20.00 -2.37 41.40
N ARG A 249 -20.02 -2.19 40.09
CA ARG A 249 -21.23 -1.86 39.31
C ARG A 249 -21.71 -3.02 38.43
N MET A 250 -20.98 -4.12 38.39
CA MET A 250 -21.39 -5.31 37.67
C MET A 250 -22.33 -6.14 38.54
N GLN A 251 -23.61 -6.13 38.18
CA GLN A 251 -24.53 -7.17 38.64
C GLN A 251 -24.24 -8.41 37.83
N VAL A 252 -23.49 -9.34 38.43
CA VAL A 252 -23.28 -10.67 37.83
C VAL A 252 -24.58 -11.44 38.03
N PRO A 253 -25.25 -11.90 36.96
CA PRO A 253 -26.43 -12.72 37.11
C PRO A 253 -26.06 -14.01 37.87
N PRO A 254 -26.96 -14.56 38.71
CA PRO A 254 -26.67 -15.81 39.43
C PRO A 254 -26.37 -16.89 38.37
N ILE A 255 -25.23 -17.55 38.53
CA ILE A 255 -24.85 -18.67 37.67
C ILE A 255 -25.39 -19.93 38.32
N ASP A 256 -26.47 -20.49 37.77
CA ASP A 256 -26.96 -21.81 38.20
C ASP A 256 -26.10 -22.90 37.57
N TYR A 257 -25.36 -23.60 38.41
CA TYR A 257 -24.61 -24.79 37.98
C TYR A 257 -25.51 -26.01 37.99
N TYR A 258 -25.82 -26.54 36.82
CA TYR A 258 -26.43 -27.87 36.73
C TYR A 258 -25.32 -28.92 36.67
N GLN A 259 -25.18 -29.70 37.77
CA GLN A 259 -24.40 -30.93 37.73
C GLN A 259 -25.20 -32.02 37.06
N LEU A 260 -24.81 -32.43 35.88
CA LEU A 260 -25.27 -33.70 35.28
C LEU A 260 -24.62 -34.82 36.10
N LYS A 261 -25.43 -35.49 36.92
CA LYS A 261 -25.04 -36.82 37.46
C LYS A 261 -25.27 -37.83 36.36
N VAL A 262 -24.17 -38.45 35.91
CA VAL A 262 -24.19 -39.63 35.01
C VAL A 262 -24.35 -40.84 35.90
#